data_bb0919da9132fd14e0cd1723acf91153
#
_entry.id   bb0919da9132fd14e0cd1723acf91153
#
_cell.length_a   1.000
_cell.length_b   1.000
_cell.length_c   1.000
_cell.angle_alpha   90.00
_cell.angle_beta   90.00
_cell.angle_gamma   90.00
#
_symmetry.space_group_name_H-M   'P 1'
#
loop_
_entity.id
_entity.type
_entity.pdbx_description
1 polymer ?
#
loop_
_entity_poly.entity_id
_entity_poly.type
_entity_poly.pdbx_seq_one_letter_code
_entity_poly.pdbx_strand_id
1 'polypeptide(L)'
;LQKADNDIQKKSIRQNQLHGIELRPNMFTIATTNMILRGDGKSNLINDDFLKQEPNKLQLKQATVGMMNPPYSQGSKQNPDLYEIAFTEHLLNSLAVGGRCAVIVPQSTMTGKSKEEASIKANILKKHTLEGVITLNKDTFYGVGTMPCIAIFTAGEPHPADKMCKFINFEDDGYKVAPHIGLLETESAKDKKQHLLDVWFDRIECETSFCVQTTVEAEDEWLHSFYYFNDEIPTEEDFDKTIGDYLSFEFSMIMKGKKYLFEEVKSDVQNEIDG
;
A
#
# COMPACT_ATOMS: atom_id res chain seq x y z
N LEU A 1 23.38 8.59 4.15
CA LEU A 1 24.60 9.37 4.45
C LEU A 1 25.27 8.93 5.77
N GLN A 2 24.53 8.58 6.80
CA GLN A 2 25.10 8.16 8.11
C GLN A 2 25.97 6.87 8.00
N LYS A 3 25.67 6.01 7.04
CA LYS A 3 26.43 4.75 6.79
C LYS A 3 27.52 4.90 5.72
N ALA A 4 27.78 6.12 5.24
CA ALA A 4 28.84 6.35 4.25
C ALA A 4 30.20 6.44 4.96
N ASP A 5 31.18 5.73 4.43
CA ASP A 5 32.49 5.54 5.07
C ASP A 5 33.38 6.79 4.99
N ASN A 6 33.15 7.64 3.99
CA ASN A 6 33.96 8.83 3.78
C ASN A 6 33.20 9.93 3.00
N ASP A 7 33.78 11.09 2.90
CA ASP A 7 33.18 12.26 2.24
C ASP A 7 33.05 12.12 0.71
N ILE A 8 33.92 11.33 0.08
CA ILE A 8 33.83 11.01 -1.35
C ILE A 8 32.56 10.20 -1.61
N GLN A 9 32.32 9.18 -0.79
CA GLN A 9 31.12 8.35 -0.87
C GLN A 9 29.85 9.16 -0.58
N LYS A 10 29.86 10.03 0.43
CA LYS A 10 28.74 10.95 0.71
C LYS A 10 28.45 11.86 -0.47
N LYS A 11 29.49 12.40 -1.11
CA LYS A 11 29.34 13.25 -2.30
C LYS A 11 28.75 12.47 -3.48
N SER A 12 29.22 11.24 -3.72
CA SER A 12 28.70 10.38 -4.78
C SER A 12 27.22 10.03 -4.56
N ILE A 13 26.82 9.69 -3.32
CA ILE A 13 25.42 9.44 -2.98
C ILE A 13 24.55 10.66 -3.32
N ARG A 14 24.96 11.85 -2.88
CA ARG A 14 24.21 13.10 -3.10
C ARG A 14 24.08 13.44 -4.58
N GLN A 15 25.13 13.25 -5.36
CA GLN A 15 25.18 13.70 -6.75
C GLN A 15 24.58 12.70 -7.74
N ASN A 16 24.63 11.38 -7.44
CA ASN A 16 24.39 10.36 -8.44
C ASN A 16 23.37 9.29 -8.03
N GLN A 17 23.00 9.18 -6.74
CA GLN A 17 22.24 8.04 -6.28
C GLN A 17 20.79 8.35 -5.83
N LEU A 18 20.49 9.62 -5.57
CA LEU A 18 19.16 10.04 -5.17
C LEU A 18 18.47 10.76 -6.33
N HIS A 19 17.34 10.24 -6.76
CA HIS A 19 16.53 10.79 -7.84
C HIS A 19 15.09 10.95 -7.37
N GLY A 20 14.39 11.95 -7.88
CA GLY A 20 12.97 12.17 -7.61
C GLY A 20 12.30 12.98 -8.70
N ILE A 21 11.03 12.69 -8.94
CA ILE A 21 10.18 13.41 -9.88
C ILE A 21 8.92 13.83 -9.14
N GLU A 22 8.59 15.11 -9.18
CA GLU A 22 7.41 15.67 -8.56
C GLU A 22 6.70 16.60 -9.53
N LEU A 23 5.42 16.32 -9.77
CA LEU A 23 4.59 17.08 -10.72
C LEU A 23 4.25 18.48 -10.21
N ARG A 24 3.90 18.59 -8.92
CA ARG A 24 3.38 19.84 -8.34
C ARG A 24 4.52 20.78 -7.97
N PRO A 25 4.60 22.01 -8.55
CA PRO A 25 5.70 22.94 -8.29
C PRO A 25 5.89 23.31 -6.81
N ASN A 26 4.77 23.45 -6.05
CA ASN A 26 4.84 23.73 -4.62
C ASN A 26 5.43 22.56 -3.84
N MET A 27 5.04 21.33 -4.14
CA MET A 27 5.58 20.11 -3.50
C MET A 27 7.02 19.87 -3.91
N PHE A 28 7.38 20.14 -5.16
CA PHE A 28 8.76 20.14 -5.64
C PHE A 28 9.65 21.11 -4.85
N THR A 29 9.14 22.34 -4.58
CA THR A 29 9.85 23.32 -3.77
C THR A 29 10.05 22.82 -2.34
N ILE A 30 9.01 22.23 -1.72
CA ILE A 30 9.09 21.64 -0.37
C ILE A 30 10.09 20.48 -0.33
N ALA A 31 10.02 19.57 -1.31
CA ALA A 31 10.93 18.43 -1.42
C ALA A 31 12.38 18.90 -1.55
N THR A 32 12.64 19.84 -2.46
CA THR A 32 13.97 20.44 -2.67
C THR A 32 14.49 21.10 -1.40
N THR A 33 13.66 21.87 -0.70
CA THR A 33 14.03 22.52 0.56
C THR A 33 14.38 21.49 1.63
N ASN A 34 13.57 20.44 1.78
CA ASN A 34 13.83 19.36 2.73
C ASN A 34 15.14 18.64 2.43
N MET A 35 15.46 18.40 1.15
CA MET A 35 16.70 17.76 0.75
C MET A 35 17.91 18.66 1.08
N ILE A 36 17.81 19.96 0.81
CA ILE A 36 18.86 20.94 1.17
C ILE A 36 19.08 20.95 2.69
N LEU A 37 18.01 21.05 3.49
CA LEU A 37 18.09 21.08 4.96
C LEU A 37 18.71 19.80 5.54
N ARG A 38 18.51 18.67 4.88
CA ARG A 38 19.12 17.37 5.25
C ARG A 38 20.53 17.16 4.71
N GLY A 39 21.09 18.18 4.04
CA GLY A 39 22.46 18.17 3.53
C GLY A 39 22.66 17.40 2.24
N ASP A 40 21.58 17.11 1.51
CA ASP A 40 21.67 16.43 0.21
C ASP A 40 22.04 17.40 -0.95
N GLY A 41 21.82 18.69 -0.77
CA GLY A 41 22.16 19.72 -1.77
C GLY A 41 21.16 19.76 -2.94
N LYS A 42 21.67 19.94 -4.15
CA LYS A 42 20.88 19.89 -5.38
C LYS A 42 20.81 18.47 -5.89
N SER A 43 20.04 17.64 -5.25
CA SER A 43 19.78 16.30 -5.73
C SER A 43 19.08 16.32 -7.09
N ASN A 44 19.09 15.18 -7.77
CA ASN A 44 18.46 15.00 -9.07
C ASN A 44 16.92 14.96 -8.94
N LEU A 45 16.35 16.05 -8.36
CA LEU A 45 14.92 16.28 -8.34
C LEU A 45 14.50 17.01 -9.61
N ILE A 46 13.45 16.50 -10.24
CA ILE A 46 12.89 17.05 -11.48
C ILE A 46 11.44 17.44 -11.21
N ASN A 47 11.07 18.67 -11.61
CA ASN A 47 9.67 19.08 -11.60
C ASN A 47 9.05 18.74 -12.95
N ASP A 48 8.46 17.55 -13.04
CA ASP A 48 7.85 17.04 -14.27
C ASP A 48 6.82 15.95 -13.93
N ASP A 49 6.07 15.52 -14.95
CA ASP A 49 5.10 14.44 -14.87
C ASP A 49 5.80 13.08 -15.01
N PHE A 50 5.76 12.29 -13.95
CA PHE A 50 6.39 10.97 -13.91
C PHE A 50 5.84 10.02 -14.97
N LEU A 51 4.52 10.01 -15.19
CA LEU A 51 3.88 9.11 -16.16
C LEU A 51 4.21 9.47 -17.63
N LYS A 52 4.62 10.70 -17.89
CA LYS A 52 5.07 11.12 -19.22
C LYS A 52 6.52 10.79 -19.51
N GLN A 53 7.29 10.42 -18.47
CA GLN A 53 8.68 10.00 -18.67
C GLN A 53 8.71 8.60 -19.28
N GLU A 54 9.53 8.41 -20.31
CA GLU A 54 9.77 7.06 -20.82
C GLU A 54 10.67 6.27 -19.86
N PRO A 55 10.21 5.13 -19.30
CA PRO A 55 10.97 4.37 -18.29
C PRO A 55 12.40 4.04 -18.72
N ASN A 56 12.61 3.68 -19.99
CA ASN A 56 13.93 3.29 -20.51
C ASN A 56 14.89 4.47 -20.70
N LYS A 57 14.40 5.70 -20.74
CA LYS A 57 15.20 6.92 -20.88
C LYS A 57 15.47 7.61 -19.56
N LEU A 58 14.80 7.22 -18.50
CA LEU A 58 15.02 7.77 -17.18
C LEU A 58 16.38 7.33 -16.63
N GLN A 59 17.07 8.26 -15.99
CA GLN A 59 18.27 7.92 -15.19
C GLN A 59 17.94 6.90 -14.08
N LEU A 60 16.68 6.77 -13.74
CA LEU A 60 16.13 5.78 -12.80
C LEU A 60 16.41 4.34 -13.23
N LYS A 61 16.61 4.05 -14.54
CA LYS A 61 16.93 2.70 -15.03
C LYS A 61 18.18 2.07 -14.39
N GLN A 62 19.01 2.86 -13.73
CA GLN A 62 20.14 2.40 -12.93
C GLN A 62 19.81 2.35 -11.43
N ALA A 63 18.64 2.85 -11.01
CA ALA A 63 18.22 2.83 -9.61
C ALA A 63 17.85 1.39 -9.20
N THR A 64 18.43 0.96 -8.10
CA THR A 64 18.18 -0.38 -7.53
C THR A 64 17.12 -0.38 -6.44
N VAL A 65 16.64 0.79 -6.04
CA VAL A 65 15.56 0.95 -5.06
C VAL A 65 14.59 2.03 -5.56
N GLY A 66 13.31 1.69 -5.61
CA GLY A 66 12.20 2.61 -5.88
C GLY A 66 11.26 2.70 -4.68
N MET A 67 10.83 3.90 -4.36
CA MET A 67 9.81 4.15 -3.34
C MET A 67 8.81 5.18 -3.86
N MET A 68 7.52 4.94 -3.63
CA MET A 68 6.48 5.86 -4.08
C MET A 68 5.26 5.83 -3.17
N ASN A 69 4.64 7.00 -3.05
CA ASN A 69 3.28 7.19 -2.57
C ASN A 69 2.52 7.93 -3.68
N PRO A 70 1.83 7.22 -4.61
CA PRO A 70 1.16 7.86 -5.73
C PRO A 70 -0.06 8.65 -5.26
N PRO A 71 -0.61 9.55 -6.10
CA PRO A 71 -1.87 10.21 -5.78
C PRO A 71 -3.02 9.19 -5.79
N TYR A 72 -3.91 9.25 -4.77
CA TYR A 72 -5.01 8.30 -4.63
C TYR A 72 -6.28 8.75 -5.35
N SER A 73 -7.07 7.76 -5.80
CA SER A 73 -8.43 7.94 -6.36
C SER A 73 -8.50 8.85 -7.59
N GLN A 74 -7.46 8.87 -8.42
CA GLN A 74 -7.46 9.62 -9.69
C GLN A 74 -7.77 8.74 -10.90
N GLY A 75 -7.55 7.43 -10.78
CA GLY A 75 -7.83 6.47 -11.83
C GLY A 75 -9.32 6.28 -12.08
N SER A 76 -9.66 5.99 -13.34
CA SER A 76 -11.00 5.64 -13.78
C SER A 76 -10.93 4.78 -15.04
N LYS A 77 -12.06 4.20 -15.48
CA LYS A 77 -12.13 3.47 -16.74
C LYS A 77 -11.72 4.31 -17.97
N GLN A 78 -11.96 5.63 -17.90
CA GLN A 78 -11.55 6.56 -18.96
C GLN A 78 -10.07 6.95 -18.88
N ASN A 79 -9.49 6.88 -17.70
CA ASN A 79 -8.11 7.24 -17.42
C ASN A 79 -7.41 6.13 -16.58
N PRO A 80 -7.20 4.93 -17.17
CA PRO A 80 -6.64 3.79 -16.44
C PRO A 80 -5.18 4.01 -16.03
N ASP A 81 -4.44 4.85 -16.74
CA ASP A 81 -3.06 5.21 -16.41
C ASP A 81 -2.93 5.98 -15.07
N LEU A 82 -4.04 6.48 -14.55
CA LEU A 82 -4.07 7.20 -13.26
C LEU A 82 -4.45 6.31 -12.08
N TYR A 83 -4.67 5.01 -12.27
CA TYR A 83 -4.78 4.08 -11.14
C TYR A 83 -3.43 3.95 -10.41
N GLU A 84 -3.47 3.81 -9.12
CA GLU A 84 -2.27 3.64 -8.27
C GLU A 84 -1.42 2.44 -8.72
N ILE A 85 -2.06 1.38 -9.22
CA ILE A 85 -1.37 0.21 -9.76
C ILE A 85 -0.63 0.53 -11.08
N ALA A 86 -1.12 1.46 -11.90
CA ALA A 86 -0.45 1.90 -13.11
C ALA A 86 0.82 2.71 -12.79
N PHE A 87 0.77 3.59 -11.79
CA PHE A 87 1.96 4.25 -11.25
C PHE A 87 2.98 3.23 -10.75
N THR A 88 2.51 2.17 -10.11
CA THR A 88 3.38 1.08 -9.63
C THR A 88 4.07 0.36 -10.78
N GLU A 89 3.33 -0.01 -11.84
CA GLU A 89 3.91 -0.63 -13.05
C GLU A 89 4.95 0.29 -13.70
N HIS A 90 4.64 1.59 -13.81
CA HIS A 90 5.54 2.57 -14.41
C HIS A 90 6.85 2.71 -13.61
N LEU A 91 6.77 2.73 -12.28
CA LEU A 91 7.95 2.74 -11.41
C LEU A 91 8.79 1.47 -11.58
N LEU A 92 8.16 0.30 -11.56
CA LEU A 92 8.85 -0.98 -11.76
C LEU A 92 9.56 -1.05 -13.11
N ASN A 93 8.91 -0.60 -14.19
CA ASN A 93 9.51 -0.52 -15.52
C ASN A 93 10.71 0.46 -15.57
N SER A 94 10.78 1.43 -14.66
CA SER A 94 11.84 2.44 -14.60
C SER A 94 13.07 2.02 -13.81
N LEU A 95 13.01 0.94 -13.03
CA LEU A 95 14.11 0.47 -12.19
C LEU A 95 15.05 -0.48 -12.94
N ALA A 96 16.23 -0.68 -12.38
CA ALA A 96 17.16 -1.73 -12.82
C ALA A 96 16.54 -3.11 -12.58
N VAL A 97 16.94 -4.10 -13.40
CA VAL A 97 16.57 -5.49 -13.19
C VAL A 97 17.09 -5.96 -11.81
N GLY A 98 16.27 -6.66 -11.04
CA GLY A 98 16.55 -7.03 -9.66
C GLY A 98 16.41 -5.90 -8.65
N GLY A 99 16.01 -4.68 -9.08
CA GLY A 99 15.77 -3.55 -8.21
C GLY A 99 14.57 -3.77 -7.29
N ARG A 100 14.66 -3.30 -6.05
CA ARG A 100 13.58 -3.40 -5.06
C ARG A 100 12.66 -2.20 -5.15
N CYS A 101 11.36 -2.45 -5.15
CA CYS A 101 10.34 -1.41 -5.19
C CYS A 101 9.40 -1.57 -4.00
N ALA A 102 9.11 -0.48 -3.30
CA ALA A 102 8.09 -0.42 -2.28
C ALA A 102 7.12 0.73 -2.58
N VAL A 103 5.84 0.44 -2.66
CA VAL A 103 4.80 1.45 -2.88
C VAL A 103 3.79 1.41 -1.75
N ILE A 104 3.41 2.58 -1.25
CA ILE A 104 2.33 2.70 -0.30
C ILE A 104 1.07 3.16 -1.04
N VAL A 105 0.03 2.35 -0.99
CA VAL A 105 -1.21 2.53 -1.76
C VAL A 105 -2.43 2.17 -0.90
N PRO A 106 -3.66 2.59 -1.29
CA PRO A 106 -4.87 2.05 -0.67
C PRO A 106 -4.98 0.53 -0.85
N GLN A 107 -5.54 -0.17 0.12
CA GLN A 107 -5.81 -1.62 0.00
C GLN A 107 -6.66 -1.94 -1.23
N SER A 108 -7.58 -1.05 -1.62
CA SER A 108 -8.38 -1.20 -2.83
C SER A 108 -7.55 -1.36 -4.11
N THR A 109 -6.35 -0.82 -4.17
CA THR A 109 -5.41 -0.99 -5.28
C THR A 109 -4.95 -2.46 -5.41
N MET A 110 -4.74 -3.12 -4.29
CA MET A 110 -4.33 -4.53 -4.25
C MET A 110 -5.51 -5.48 -4.53
N THR A 111 -6.74 -5.06 -4.20
CA THR A 111 -7.97 -5.76 -4.57
C THR A 111 -8.14 -5.80 -6.10
N GLY A 112 -7.97 -4.66 -6.79
CA GLY A 112 -8.01 -4.59 -8.25
C GLY A 112 -9.38 -4.95 -8.84
N LYS A 113 -10.45 -4.24 -8.42
CA LYS A 113 -11.85 -4.56 -8.76
C LYS A 113 -12.21 -4.37 -10.24
N SER A 114 -11.52 -3.48 -10.95
CA SER A 114 -11.80 -3.23 -12.37
C SER A 114 -11.01 -4.18 -13.29
N LYS A 115 -11.52 -4.40 -14.49
CA LYS A 115 -10.81 -5.22 -15.51
C LYS A 115 -9.48 -4.58 -15.91
N GLU A 116 -9.42 -3.27 -15.89
CA GLU A 116 -8.24 -2.49 -16.19
C GLU A 116 -7.15 -2.73 -15.13
N GLU A 117 -7.50 -2.65 -13.84
CA GLU A 117 -6.57 -2.92 -12.74
C GLU A 117 -6.09 -4.37 -12.74
N ALA A 118 -6.99 -5.34 -12.96
CA ALA A 118 -6.62 -6.76 -13.08
C ALA A 118 -5.66 -7.00 -14.26
N SER A 119 -5.88 -6.32 -15.40
CA SER A 119 -4.96 -6.39 -16.54
C SER A 119 -3.56 -5.84 -16.20
N ILE A 120 -3.49 -4.73 -15.47
CA ILE A 120 -2.22 -4.15 -15.03
C ILE A 120 -1.51 -5.08 -14.03
N LYS A 121 -2.23 -5.67 -13.06
CA LYS A 121 -1.69 -6.69 -12.15
C LYS A 121 -1.09 -7.87 -12.91
N ALA A 122 -1.81 -8.38 -13.93
CA ALA A 122 -1.30 -9.44 -14.78
C ALA A 122 -0.03 -9.02 -15.55
N ASN A 123 0.04 -7.79 -16.05
CA ASN A 123 1.24 -7.27 -16.69
C ASN A 123 2.42 -7.12 -15.72
N ILE A 124 2.15 -6.71 -14.48
CA ILE A 124 3.17 -6.65 -13.42
C ILE A 124 3.75 -8.05 -13.19
N LEU A 125 2.92 -9.07 -12.97
CA LEU A 125 3.43 -10.43 -12.73
C LEU A 125 4.19 -11.02 -13.93
N LYS A 126 3.85 -10.63 -15.16
CA LYS A 126 4.58 -11.06 -16.36
C LYS A 126 6.01 -10.49 -16.45
N LYS A 127 6.29 -9.37 -15.79
CA LYS A 127 7.55 -8.62 -15.94
C LYS A 127 8.32 -8.45 -14.64
N HIS A 128 7.63 -8.52 -13.50
CA HIS A 128 8.15 -8.20 -12.18
C HIS A 128 7.65 -9.22 -11.16
N THR A 129 8.36 -9.36 -10.06
CA THR A 129 7.98 -10.29 -8.98
C THR A 129 7.34 -9.52 -7.83
N LEU A 130 6.14 -9.95 -7.39
CA LEU A 130 5.57 -9.55 -6.11
C LEU A 130 6.29 -10.32 -4.99
N GLU A 131 6.86 -9.62 -4.03
CA GLU A 131 7.47 -10.22 -2.83
C GLU A 131 6.46 -10.37 -1.69
N GLY A 132 5.54 -9.43 -1.57
CA GLY A 132 4.47 -9.46 -0.61
C GLY A 132 3.80 -8.12 -0.38
N VAL A 133 2.78 -8.14 0.48
CA VAL A 133 1.99 -6.96 0.85
C VAL A 133 1.82 -6.90 2.36
N ILE A 134 2.01 -5.72 2.92
CA ILE A 134 1.86 -5.43 4.35
C ILE A 134 0.68 -4.49 4.52
N THR A 135 -0.40 -4.96 5.11
CA THR A 135 -1.55 -4.14 5.49
C THR A 135 -1.17 -3.26 6.68
N LEU A 136 -1.46 -1.98 6.61
CA LEU A 136 -1.09 -1.00 7.63
C LEU A 136 -2.30 -0.57 8.47
N ASN A 137 -2.02 0.04 9.63
CA ASN A 137 -2.99 0.68 10.47
C ASN A 137 -3.84 1.69 9.64
N LYS A 138 -5.16 1.63 9.78
CA LYS A 138 -6.12 2.53 9.12
C LYS A 138 -5.85 4.01 9.41
N ASP A 139 -5.25 4.31 10.55
CA ASP A 139 -4.94 5.66 10.99
C ASP A 139 -3.53 6.13 10.56
N THR A 140 -2.77 5.32 9.79
CA THR A 140 -1.44 5.68 9.28
C THR A 140 -1.44 7.06 8.60
N PHE A 141 -2.49 7.37 7.84
CA PHE A 141 -2.74 8.71 7.31
C PHE A 141 -3.86 9.38 8.11
N TYR A 142 -3.52 9.86 9.30
CA TYR A 142 -4.47 10.48 10.21
C TYR A 142 -5.39 11.49 9.54
N GLY A 143 -6.70 11.32 9.72
CA GLY A 143 -7.73 12.21 9.18
C GLY A 143 -8.09 12.02 7.70
N VAL A 144 -7.46 11.08 6.98
CA VAL A 144 -7.73 10.85 5.54
C VAL A 144 -8.74 9.72 5.31
N GLY A 145 -8.91 8.80 6.25
CA GLY A 145 -9.87 7.68 6.14
C GLY A 145 -9.51 6.62 5.08
N THR A 146 -8.27 6.59 4.62
CA THR A 146 -7.78 5.59 3.68
C THR A 146 -7.11 4.45 4.44
N MET A 147 -7.45 3.22 4.11
CA MET A 147 -6.75 2.03 4.62
C MET A 147 -5.55 1.71 3.72
N PRO A 148 -4.32 2.02 4.14
CA PRO A 148 -3.14 1.82 3.31
C PRO A 148 -2.54 0.43 3.46
N CYS A 149 -1.77 0.04 2.45
CA CYS A 149 -0.86 -1.09 2.50
C CYS A 149 0.47 -0.74 1.82
N ILE A 150 1.52 -1.49 2.11
CA ILE A 150 2.80 -1.42 1.39
C ILE A 150 2.91 -2.67 0.54
N ALA A 151 3.00 -2.51 -0.79
CA ALA A 151 3.32 -3.60 -1.69
C ALA A 151 4.80 -3.54 -2.08
N ILE A 152 5.47 -4.68 -2.04
CA ILE A 152 6.91 -4.82 -2.25
C ILE A 152 7.15 -5.74 -3.44
N PHE A 153 8.01 -5.28 -4.37
CA PHE A 153 8.31 -5.97 -5.62
C PHE A 153 9.79 -6.04 -5.91
N THR A 154 10.15 -6.99 -6.79
CA THR A 154 11.42 -7.02 -7.50
C THR A 154 11.17 -6.67 -8.97
N ALA A 155 11.89 -5.67 -9.48
CA ALA A 155 11.72 -5.14 -10.82
C ALA A 155 12.44 -5.99 -11.88
N GLY A 156 11.83 -6.15 -13.05
CA GLY A 156 12.44 -6.74 -14.24
C GLY A 156 12.66 -8.26 -14.17
N GLU A 157 12.09 -8.94 -13.20
CA GLU A 157 12.11 -10.39 -13.05
C GLU A 157 10.68 -10.92 -13.08
N PRO A 158 10.27 -11.71 -14.08
CA PRO A 158 8.94 -12.31 -14.13
C PRO A 158 8.61 -13.09 -12.86
N HIS A 159 7.37 -12.98 -12.41
CA HIS A 159 6.91 -13.67 -11.20
C HIS A 159 6.90 -15.20 -11.40
N PRO A 160 7.67 -15.97 -10.62
CA PRO A 160 7.62 -17.44 -10.72
C PRO A 160 6.28 -17.96 -10.17
N ALA A 161 5.69 -18.95 -10.85
CA ALA A 161 4.38 -19.51 -10.46
C ALA A 161 4.38 -20.19 -9.07
N ASP A 162 5.53 -20.64 -8.61
CA ASP A 162 5.74 -21.27 -7.31
C ASP A 162 6.28 -20.30 -6.23
N LYS A 163 6.39 -19.03 -6.55
CA LYS A 163 6.91 -18.01 -5.61
C LYS A 163 5.92 -17.80 -4.47
N MET A 164 6.36 -18.09 -3.26
CA MET A 164 5.63 -17.77 -2.04
C MET A 164 5.78 -16.28 -1.71
N CYS A 165 4.67 -15.55 -1.73
CA CYS A 165 4.58 -14.15 -1.33
C CYS A 165 4.14 -14.04 0.12
N LYS A 166 4.59 -12.99 0.82
CA LYS A 166 4.20 -12.71 2.20
C LYS A 166 3.07 -11.71 2.28
N PHE A 167 1.98 -12.10 2.90
CA PHE A 167 0.86 -11.21 3.20
C PHE A 167 0.79 -11.00 4.71
N ILE A 168 1.07 -9.78 5.15
CA ILE A 168 1.22 -9.46 6.57
C ILE A 168 0.12 -8.50 7.02
N ASN A 169 -0.55 -8.84 8.11
CA ASN A 169 -1.44 -7.96 8.83
C ASN A 169 -0.65 -7.17 9.88
N PHE A 170 -0.37 -5.90 9.59
CA PHE A 170 0.30 -4.98 10.50
C PHE A 170 -0.60 -3.79 10.88
N GLU A 171 -1.89 -4.04 11.01
CA GLU A 171 -2.86 -3.01 11.42
C GLU A 171 -2.65 -2.57 12.87
N ASP A 172 -2.20 -3.47 13.73
CA ASP A 172 -1.77 -3.14 15.08
C ASP A 172 -0.27 -2.86 15.13
N ASP A 173 0.11 -1.67 14.73
CA ASP A 173 1.50 -1.20 14.65
C ASP A 173 2.03 -0.57 15.95
N GLY A 174 1.19 -0.52 17.00
CA GLY A 174 1.54 0.10 18.29
C GLY A 174 1.39 1.62 18.30
N TYR A 175 0.77 2.23 17.29
CA TYR A 175 0.39 3.63 17.34
C TYR A 175 -1.08 3.77 17.72
N LYS A 176 -1.41 4.86 18.42
CA LYS A 176 -2.79 5.20 18.81
C LYS A 176 -3.10 6.63 18.45
N VAL A 177 -4.35 6.85 18.03
CA VAL A 177 -4.87 8.21 17.77
C VAL A 177 -5.10 8.94 19.10
N ALA A 178 -4.51 10.11 19.21
CA ALA A 178 -4.79 11.04 20.30
C ALA A 178 -5.49 12.29 19.77
N PRO A 179 -6.61 12.72 20.38
CA PRO A 179 -7.34 13.90 19.94
C PRO A 179 -6.43 15.14 19.88
N HIS A 180 -6.51 15.88 18.78
CA HIS A 180 -5.73 17.11 18.52
C HIS A 180 -4.21 16.96 18.37
N ILE A 181 -3.66 15.76 18.59
CA ILE A 181 -2.22 15.49 18.49
C ILE A 181 -1.90 14.65 17.25
N GLY A 182 -2.77 13.72 16.89
CA GLY A 182 -2.57 12.76 15.80
C GLY A 182 -2.11 11.40 16.35
N LEU A 183 -1.22 10.73 15.63
CA LEU A 183 -0.70 9.41 16.01
C LEU A 183 0.40 9.54 17.08
N LEU A 184 0.22 8.80 18.16
CA LEU A 184 1.22 8.65 19.24
C LEU A 184 1.82 7.26 19.22
N GLU A 185 3.14 7.21 19.28
CA GLU A 185 3.91 5.98 19.48
C GLU A 185 3.69 5.46 20.91
N THR A 186 3.26 4.20 21.04
CA THR A 186 3.20 3.50 22.34
C THR A 186 4.50 2.75 22.63
N GLU A 187 4.66 2.27 23.86
CA GLU A 187 5.85 1.50 24.23
C GLU A 187 6.05 0.24 23.37
N SER A 188 4.97 -0.38 22.90
CA SER A 188 5.01 -1.59 22.08
C SER A 188 5.35 -1.35 20.60
N ALA A 189 5.34 -0.12 20.11
CA ALA A 189 5.51 0.15 18.68
C ALA A 189 6.87 -0.33 18.13
N LYS A 190 7.92 -0.18 18.92
CA LYS A 190 9.28 -0.64 18.54
C LYS A 190 9.36 -2.15 18.42
N ASP A 191 8.78 -2.87 19.38
CA ASP A 191 8.79 -4.33 19.41
C ASP A 191 7.94 -4.89 18.28
N LYS A 192 6.76 -4.31 18.01
CA LYS A 192 5.90 -4.67 16.87
C LYS A 192 6.59 -4.46 15.53
N LYS A 193 7.26 -3.32 15.36
CA LYS A 193 8.07 -3.07 14.17
C LYS A 193 9.22 -4.07 14.04
N GLN A 194 9.89 -4.42 15.14
CA GLN A 194 10.96 -5.41 15.11
C GLN A 194 10.40 -6.79 14.73
N HIS A 195 9.27 -7.18 15.30
CA HIS A 195 8.57 -8.41 14.95
C HIS A 195 8.22 -8.48 13.45
N LEU A 196 7.64 -7.40 12.88
CA LEU A 196 7.38 -7.30 11.44
C LEU A 196 8.65 -7.55 10.61
N LEU A 197 9.77 -6.93 10.99
CA LEU A 197 11.04 -7.11 10.27
C LEU A 197 11.59 -8.53 10.40
N ASP A 198 11.43 -9.15 11.57
CA ASP A 198 11.92 -10.51 11.80
C ASP A 198 11.10 -11.54 11.01
N VAL A 199 9.79 -11.37 10.91
CA VAL A 199 8.91 -12.15 10.04
C VAL A 199 9.21 -11.90 8.56
N TRP A 200 9.38 -10.63 8.16
CA TRP A 200 9.69 -10.29 6.77
C TRP A 200 10.98 -10.94 6.27
N PHE A 201 12.00 -10.98 7.13
CA PHE A 201 13.31 -11.55 6.80
C PHE A 201 13.49 -13.02 7.20
N ASP A 202 12.41 -13.74 7.49
CA ASP A 202 12.41 -15.17 7.88
C ASP A 202 13.33 -15.49 9.06
N ARG A 203 13.42 -14.60 10.04
CA ARG A 203 14.20 -14.80 11.26
C ARG A 203 13.42 -15.55 12.34
N ILE A 204 12.11 -15.45 12.28
CA ILE A 204 11.16 -16.10 13.18
C ILE A 204 9.97 -16.65 12.40
N GLU A 205 9.39 -17.71 12.90
CA GLU A 205 8.07 -18.18 12.46
C GLU A 205 6.97 -17.35 13.13
N CYS A 206 5.82 -17.24 12.49
CA CYS A 206 4.68 -16.52 13.04
C CYS A 206 3.37 -17.21 12.68
N GLU A 207 2.31 -16.86 13.40
CA GLU A 207 0.97 -17.36 13.15
C GLU A 207 0.38 -16.78 11.84
N THR A 208 -0.52 -17.56 11.24
CA THR A 208 -1.22 -17.15 10.00
C THR A 208 -2.10 -15.92 10.19
N SER A 209 -2.55 -15.64 11.41
CA SER A 209 -3.25 -14.39 11.78
C SER A 209 -2.39 -13.14 11.56
N PHE A 210 -1.06 -13.27 11.60
CA PHE A 210 -0.12 -12.18 11.33
C PHE A 210 0.45 -12.23 9.92
N CYS A 211 0.87 -13.41 9.44
CA CYS A 211 1.47 -13.56 8.12
C CYS A 211 1.03 -14.85 7.42
N VAL A 212 0.47 -14.73 6.23
CA VAL A 212 0.22 -15.86 5.33
C VAL A 212 1.27 -15.84 4.23
N GLN A 213 1.83 -17.02 3.91
CA GLN A 213 2.72 -17.20 2.77
C GLN A 213 2.03 -18.10 1.73
N THR A 214 1.86 -17.61 0.52
CA THR A 214 1.19 -18.34 -0.56
C THR A 214 1.62 -17.83 -1.93
N THR A 215 1.33 -18.59 -2.97
CA THR A 215 1.42 -18.15 -4.37
C THR A 215 0.31 -17.16 -4.69
N VAL A 216 0.46 -16.42 -5.78
CA VAL A 216 -0.52 -15.40 -6.20
C VAL A 216 -0.89 -15.53 -7.66
N GLU A 217 -2.11 -15.16 -7.98
CA GLU A 217 -2.60 -14.93 -9.34
C GLU A 217 -2.97 -13.45 -9.52
N ALA A 218 -3.13 -13.02 -10.77
CA ALA A 218 -3.45 -11.62 -11.06
C ALA A 218 -4.86 -11.22 -10.59
N GLU A 219 -5.77 -12.17 -10.58
CA GLU A 219 -7.17 -12.03 -10.19
C GLU A 219 -7.37 -12.01 -8.68
N ASP A 220 -6.38 -12.48 -7.90
CA ASP A 220 -6.46 -12.49 -6.44
C ASP A 220 -6.50 -11.09 -5.85
N GLU A 221 -7.09 -10.94 -4.68
CA GLU A 221 -6.88 -9.76 -3.86
C GLU A 221 -5.55 -9.90 -3.12
N TRP A 222 -4.55 -9.11 -3.48
CA TRP A 222 -3.20 -9.22 -2.88
C TRP A 222 -3.17 -8.60 -1.48
N LEU A 223 -3.96 -9.16 -0.56
CA LEU A 223 -4.10 -8.72 0.83
C LEU A 223 -4.10 -9.90 1.78
N HIS A 224 -3.62 -9.70 3.01
CA HIS A 224 -3.64 -10.73 4.05
C HIS A 224 -5.04 -11.30 4.26
N SER A 225 -6.07 -10.45 4.33
CA SER A 225 -7.47 -10.83 4.55
C SER A 225 -8.06 -11.76 3.49
N PHE A 226 -7.50 -11.77 2.26
CA PHE A 226 -7.94 -12.67 1.20
C PHE A 226 -7.42 -14.10 1.39
N TYR A 227 -6.20 -14.24 1.91
CA TYR A 227 -5.53 -15.53 2.06
C TYR A 227 -5.61 -16.09 3.48
N TYR A 228 -5.96 -15.25 4.46
CA TYR A 228 -6.10 -15.69 5.84
C TYR A 228 -7.42 -16.43 6.01
N PHE A 229 -7.31 -17.67 6.42
CA PHE A 229 -8.45 -18.50 6.78
C PHE A 229 -8.49 -18.69 8.30
N ASN A 230 -9.58 -18.25 8.92
CA ASN A 230 -9.83 -18.44 10.34
C ASN A 230 -10.76 -19.63 10.53
N ASP A 231 -10.24 -20.72 11.12
CA ASP A 231 -10.99 -21.92 11.46
C ASP A 231 -11.78 -21.78 12.79
N GLU A 232 -11.67 -20.64 13.47
CA GLU A 232 -12.40 -20.40 14.71
C GLU A 232 -13.90 -20.29 14.42
N ILE A 233 -14.67 -21.16 15.04
CA ILE A 233 -16.13 -21.07 14.99
C ILE A 233 -16.54 -19.92 15.92
N PRO A 234 -17.24 -18.87 15.42
CA PRO A 234 -17.69 -17.78 16.25
C PRO A 234 -18.53 -18.26 17.43
N THR A 235 -18.28 -17.70 18.59
CA THR A 235 -19.05 -17.99 19.80
C THR A 235 -20.40 -17.26 19.79
N GLU A 236 -21.30 -17.62 20.67
CA GLU A 236 -22.58 -16.93 20.86
C GLU A 236 -22.34 -15.44 21.23
N GLU A 237 -21.29 -15.15 22.01
CA GLU A 237 -20.89 -13.78 22.37
C GLU A 237 -20.40 -12.97 21.15
N ASP A 238 -19.73 -13.59 20.19
CA ASP A 238 -19.29 -12.95 18.96
C ASP A 238 -20.49 -12.56 18.08
N PHE A 239 -21.50 -13.43 18.01
CA PHE A 239 -22.75 -13.12 17.31
C PHE A 239 -23.52 -12.00 18.01
N ASP A 240 -23.66 -12.05 19.32
CA ASP A 240 -24.35 -10.99 20.09
C ASP A 240 -23.66 -9.64 19.93
N LYS A 241 -22.32 -9.62 19.97
CA LYS A 241 -21.53 -8.42 19.72
C LYS A 241 -21.76 -7.89 18.30
N THR A 242 -21.72 -8.75 17.29
CA THR A 242 -21.93 -8.35 15.89
C THR A 242 -23.33 -7.76 15.70
N ILE A 243 -24.35 -8.38 16.29
CA ILE A 243 -25.72 -7.86 16.27
C ILE A 243 -25.79 -6.50 16.98
N GLY A 244 -25.18 -6.37 18.15
CA GLY A 244 -25.12 -5.12 18.92
C GLY A 244 -24.44 -3.99 18.14
N ASP A 245 -23.34 -4.28 17.49
CA ASP A 245 -22.59 -3.33 16.64
C ASP A 245 -23.44 -2.91 15.43
N TYR A 246 -24.12 -3.86 14.77
CA TYR A 246 -25.02 -3.58 13.66
C TYR A 246 -26.21 -2.68 14.08
N LEU A 247 -26.87 -3.02 15.18
CA LEU A 247 -27.99 -2.23 15.70
C LEU A 247 -27.54 -0.80 16.09
N SER A 248 -26.38 -0.67 16.67
CA SER A 248 -25.76 0.63 17.00
C SER A 248 -25.46 1.46 15.75
N PHE A 249 -24.96 0.80 14.70
CA PHE A 249 -24.72 1.41 13.39
C PHE A 249 -26.05 1.86 12.77
N GLU A 250 -27.05 0.97 12.70
CA GLU A 250 -28.38 1.27 12.14
C GLU A 250 -29.03 2.47 12.87
N PHE A 251 -29.01 2.44 14.21
CA PHE A 251 -29.50 3.56 15.02
C PHE A 251 -28.78 4.86 14.72
N SER A 252 -27.44 4.82 14.64
CA SER A 252 -26.63 6.02 14.29
C SER A 252 -26.99 6.57 12.92
N MET A 253 -27.24 5.71 11.95
CA MET A 253 -27.62 6.12 10.59
C MET A 253 -29.04 6.70 10.54
N ILE A 254 -29.98 6.13 11.30
CA ILE A 254 -31.35 6.68 11.44
C ILE A 254 -31.29 8.08 12.06
N MET A 255 -30.52 8.25 13.13
CA MET A 255 -30.33 9.55 13.78
C MET A 255 -29.72 10.62 12.87
N LYS A 256 -28.91 10.20 11.90
CA LYS A 256 -28.32 11.06 10.85
C LYS A 256 -29.25 11.28 9.64
N GLY A 257 -30.51 10.85 9.72
CA GLY A 257 -31.51 11.03 8.64
C GLY A 257 -31.28 10.13 7.42
N LYS A 258 -30.52 9.05 7.56
CA LYS A 258 -30.18 8.11 6.48
C LYS A 258 -30.98 6.81 6.53
N LYS A 259 -32.16 6.81 7.16
CA LYS A 259 -33.04 5.64 7.29
C LYS A 259 -33.43 5.03 5.93
N TYR A 260 -33.59 5.87 4.91
CA TYR A 260 -33.95 5.45 3.54
C TYR A 260 -32.98 4.39 2.95
N LEU A 261 -31.73 4.34 3.39
CA LEU A 261 -30.77 3.34 2.91
C LEU A 261 -31.10 1.89 3.33
N PHE A 262 -31.91 1.73 4.38
CA PHE A 262 -32.34 0.42 4.88
C PHE A 262 -33.75 0.05 4.39
N GLU A 263 -34.57 1.03 4.01
CA GLU A 263 -35.93 0.79 3.51
C GLU A 263 -35.91 0.29 2.07
N GLU A 264 -35.00 0.78 1.22
CA GLU A 264 -34.85 0.33 -0.17
C GLU A 264 -34.42 -1.13 -0.27
N VAL A 265 -33.51 -1.60 0.59
CA VAL A 265 -33.06 -3.01 0.61
C VAL A 265 -34.19 -3.96 1.05
N LYS A 266 -35.09 -3.53 1.93
CA LYS A 266 -36.23 -4.36 2.37
C LYS A 266 -37.31 -4.51 1.29
N SER A 267 -37.49 -3.51 0.41
CA SER A 267 -38.46 -3.60 -0.69
C SER A 267 -38.04 -4.57 -1.80
N ASP A 268 -36.74 -4.66 -2.08
CA ASP A 268 -36.24 -5.57 -3.13
C ASP A 268 -36.29 -7.03 -2.71
N VAL A 269 -36.03 -7.34 -1.45
CA VAL A 269 -36.09 -8.71 -0.92
C VAL A 269 -37.52 -9.22 -0.83
N GLN A 270 -38.49 -8.36 -0.52
CA GLN A 270 -39.89 -8.75 -0.39
C GLN A 270 -40.49 -9.09 -1.78
N ASN A 271 -40.06 -8.40 -2.84
CA ASN A 271 -40.53 -8.65 -4.19
C ASN A 271 -39.96 -9.94 -4.83
N GLU A 272 -38.82 -10.46 -4.32
CA GLU A 272 -38.26 -11.74 -4.76
C GLU A 272 -38.91 -12.97 -4.05
N ILE A 273 -39.57 -12.75 -2.92
CA ILE A 273 -40.22 -13.85 -2.17
C ILE A 273 -41.68 -14.03 -2.61
N ASP A 274 -42.33 -12.97 -3.10
CA ASP A 274 -43.73 -12.99 -3.56
C ASP A 274 -43.90 -13.17 -5.09
N GLY A 275 -42.82 -13.39 -5.84
CA GLY A 275 -42.76 -13.70 -7.29
C GLY A 275 -42.36 -15.16 -7.55
#